data_bea78c2838c4ee1bacc78c0511bf156d
#
_entry.id   bea78c2838c4ee1bacc78c0511bf156d
#
_cell.length_a   1.000
_cell.length_b   1.000
_cell.length_c   1.000
_cell.angle_alpha   90.00
_cell.angle_beta   90.00
_cell.angle_gamma   90.00
#
_symmetry.space_group_name_H-M   'P 1'
#
loop_
_entity.id
_entity.type
_entity.pdbx_description
1 polymer ?
#
loop_
_entity_poly.entity_id
_entity_poly.type
_entity_poly.pdbx_seq_one_letter_code
_entity_poly.pdbx_strand_id
1 'polypeptide(L)'
;MKKTTSAIGGALIAIAAQSAFAQSSVTLYGIVDTSVRYLTNADANNDNQVSMGVGPITGSRWGLKGSEDLGGGLSAVFRLENGFNLWNGQLASSNTLFNRMAYVGISSNQYGTVTLGRQNTPLFDQLGNVYDPLTVGNYDQDGWLPGALGYGLRQNNSVKYNGQFGGVNVEAMYGFGNVAGSVGASNMYGLTASYTFAGLSLDAGFQQNSDVHNNKFNVVNVSAVYAFSTVKAFAGWLHSQDNTGMVDIFMSAANSPAANFAAPVTNTNRIDDGFYVGSTWQVTTPLLLTAAAYYDHSRNALEANGTTLGRGVRYSGVLLAEYSLSKRTEVYSTVDFIRGTGAAQADFPGRNNQTGVAVGLRNIF
;
A
#
# COMPACT_ATOMS: atom_id res chain seq x y z
N MET A 1 -73.09 32.06 43.71
CA MET A 1 -72.31 32.27 42.48
C MET A 1 -70.86 32.43 42.85
N LYS A 2 -70.07 31.34 42.73
CA LYS A 2 -68.59 31.41 42.80
C LYS A 2 -68.07 30.49 41.70
N LYS A 3 -67.45 31.13 40.72
CA LYS A 3 -66.76 30.42 39.60
C LYS A 3 -65.42 29.95 40.10
N THR A 4 -65.20 28.66 40.09
CA THR A 4 -63.88 28.01 40.29
C THR A 4 -63.18 27.85 38.95
N THR A 5 -62.15 28.61 38.75
CA THR A 5 -61.26 28.53 37.61
C THR A 5 -60.25 27.43 37.88
N SER A 6 -60.32 26.35 37.13
CA SER A 6 -59.25 25.26 37.16
C SER A 6 -58.01 25.70 36.36
N ALA A 7 -56.90 25.87 37.05
CA ALA A 7 -55.64 26.13 36.41
C ALA A 7 -55.05 24.77 36.00
N ILE A 8 -55.02 24.50 34.72
CA ILE A 8 -54.26 23.36 34.13
C ILE A 8 -52.79 23.79 34.09
N GLY A 9 -52.02 23.32 35.05
CA GLY A 9 -50.57 23.42 35.03
C GLY A 9 -49.98 22.52 33.97
N GLY A 10 -49.66 23.10 32.82
CA GLY A 10 -48.87 22.43 31.80
C GLY A 10 -47.44 22.20 32.30
N ALA A 11 -47.10 20.98 32.66
CA ALA A 11 -45.74 20.58 32.89
C ALA A 11 -45.01 20.55 31.53
N LEU A 12 -44.35 21.63 31.20
CA LEU A 12 -43.33 21.68 30.15
C LEU A 12 -42.16 20.81 30.64
N ILE A 13 -42.15 19.56 30.20
CA ILE A 13 -40.95 18.71 30.26
C ILE A 13 -39.99 19.35 29.26
N ALA A 14 -39.12 20.22 29.76
CA ALA A 14 -37.91 20.61 29.06
C ALA A 14 -37.02 19.34 28.97
N ILE A 15 -37.13 18.62 27.88
CA ILE A 15 -36.11 17.66 27.46
C ILE A 15 -34.88 18.53 27.21
N ALA A 16 -34.03 18.63 28.24
CA ALA A 16 -32.67 19.08 28.06
C ALA A 16 -32.01 18.07 27.07
N ALA A 17 -32.09 18.39 25.81
CA ALA A 17 -31.17 17.83 24.83
C ALA A 17 -29.78 18.23 25.34
N GLN A 18 -29.15 17.35 26.08
CA GLN A 18 -27.72 17.43 26.27
C GLN A 18 -27.17 17.35 24.86
N SER A 19 -26.79 18.49 24.32
CA SER A 19 -25.87 18.53 23.18
C SER A 19 -24.64 17.79 23.64
N ALA A 20 -24.57 16.47 23.38
CA ALA A 20 -23.33 15.79 23.39
C ALA A 20 -22.47 16.58 22.42
N PHE A 21 -21.56 17.40 22.93
CA PHE A 21 -20.51 18.00 22.13
C PHE A 21 -19.69 16.81 21.64
N ALA A 22 -20.14 16.23 20.51
CA ALA A 22 -19.36 15.28 19.76
C ALA A 22 -18.03 15.97 19.52
N GLN A 23 -16.99 15.51 20.17
CA GLN A 23 -15.65 16.10 20.05
C GLN A 23 -15.12 15.72 18.67
N SER A 24 -15.56 16.47 17.66
CA SER A 24 -15.07 16.34 16.29
C SER A 24 -13.61 16.75 16.26
N SER A 25 -12.72 15.87 15.84
CA SER A 25 -11.32 16.18 15.68
C SER A 25 -10.93 16.09 14.21
N VAL A 26 -10.28 17.13 13.69
CA VAL A 26 -9.64 17.11 12.38
C VAL A 26 -8.13 17.29 12.60
N THR A 27 -7.36 16.36 12.10
CA THR A 27 -5.90 16.38 12.24
C THR A 27 -5.28 16.52 10.86
N LEU A 28 -4.44 17.54 10.69
CA LEU A 28 -3.48 17.63 9.60
C LEU A 28 -2.28 16.75 9.98
N TYR A 29 -1.81 15.93 9.06
CA TYR A 29 -0.65 15.07 9.24
C TYR A 29 0.10 14.92 7.92
N GLY A 30 1.34 14.47 7.99
CA GLY A 30 2.12 14.22 6.78
C GLY A 30 3.50 13.65 7.04
N ILE A 31 4.15 13.36 5.92
CA ILE A 31 5.54 12.90 5.84
C ILE A 31 6.19 13.68 4.71
N VAL A 32 7.35 14.25 4.97
CA VAL A 32 8.26 14.77 3.94
C VAL A 32 9.52 13.92 3.94
N ASP A 33 9.83 13.32 2.80
CA ASP A 33 10.91 12.36 2.64
C ASP A 33 11.57 12.56 1.27
N THR A 34 12.90 12.64 1.25
CA THR A 34 13.70 12.73 0.03
C THR A 34 15.11 12.19 0.24
N SER A 35 15.69 11.67 -0.82
CA SER A 35 17.05 11.13 -0.81
C SER A 35 17.88 11.62 -2.00
N VAL A 36 19.20 11.62 -1.83
CA VAL A 36 20.15 11.61 -2.93
C VAL A 36 20.60 10.15 -3.13
N ARG A 37 20.46 9.66 -4.35
CA ARG A 37 20.71 8.27 -4.74
C ARG A 37 21.71 8.19 -5.86
N TYR A 38 22.71 7.33 -5.72
CA TYR A 38 23.56 6.82 -6.79
C TYR A 38 23.02 5.47 -7.25
N LEU A 39 22.85 5.30 -8.56
CA LEU A 39 22.37 4.08 -9.17
C LEU A 39 23.28 3.66 -10.33
N THR A 40 23.72 2.41 -10.36
CA THR A 40 24.48 1.86 -11.47
C THR A 40 23.56 1.35 -12.57
N ASN A 41 24.02 1.37 -13.82
CA ASN A 41 23.27 0.88 -14.99
C ASN A 41 21.86 1.49 -15.07
N ALA A 42 21.75 2.81 -14.89
CA ALA A 42 20.47 3.50 -14.77
C ALA A 42 19.76 3.69 -16.12
N ASP A 43 20.44 3.49 -17.24
CA ASP A 43 19.90 3.64 -18.60
C ASP A 43 20.33 2.52 -19.55
N ALA A 44 19.89 2.59 -20.81
CA ALA A 44 20.21 1.63 -21.86
C ALA A 44 21.71 1.60 -22.24
N ASN A 45 22.46 2.67 -21.97
CA ASN A 45 23.89 2.74 -22.20
C ASN A 45 24.70 2.17 -21.03
N ASN A 46 24.02 1.78 -19.93
CA ASN A 46 24.59 1.37 -18.64
C ASN A 46 25.30 2.50 -17.92
N ASP A 47 24.90 3.73 -18.15
CA ASP A 47 25.43 4.89 -17.45
C ASP A 47 24.95 4.88 -15.99
N ASN A 48 25.79 5.43 -15.12
CA ASN A 48 25.45 5.59 -13.71
C ASN A 48 24.77 6.94 -13.51
N GLN A 49 23.84 6.99 -12.56
CA GLN A 49 23.06 8.19 -12.27
C GLN A 49 23.21 8.60 -10.82
N VAL A 50 23.34 9.91 -10.59
CA VAL A 50 23.07 10.54 -9.30
C VAL A 50 21.80 11.37 -9.43
N SER A 51 20.83 11.12 -8.59
CA SER A 51 19.54 11.80 -8.64
C SER A 51 19.05 12.14 -7.24
N MET A 52 18.15 13.12 -7.16
CA MET A 52 17.33 13.36 -5.98
C MET A 52 15.94 12.77 -6.25
N GLY A 53 15.37 12.06 -5.28
CA GLY A 53 14.08 11.41 -5.46
C GLY A 53 13.42 11.03 -4.15
N VAL A 54 12.44 10.12 -4.24
CA VAL A 54 11.73 9.58 -3.09
C VAL A 54 12.68 8.81 -2.17
N GLY A 55 12.36 8.79 -0.87
CA GLY A 55 13.05 7.91 0.09
C GLY A 55 12.68 6.43 -0.08
N PRO A 56 13.46 5.51 0.51
CA PRO A 56 13.28 4.06 0.31
C PRO A 56 11.99 3.51 0.93
N ILE A 57 11.53 4.09 2.04
CA ILE A 57 10.45 3.51 2.85
C ILE A 57 9.09 4.11 2.49
N THR A 58 9.00 5.44 2.38
CA THR A 58 7.71 6.13 2.22
C THR A 58 7.78 7.26 1.21
N GLY A 59 6.74 7.40 0.38
CA GLY A 59 6.53 8.60 -0.44
C GLY A 59 6.03 9.77 0.41
N SER A 60 6.49 10.99 0.08
CA SER A 60 6.00 12.22 0.71
C SER A 60 4.50 12.37 0.53
N ARG A 61 3.83 12.78 1.61
CA ARG A 61 2.37 12.93 1.66
C ARG A 61 1.93 13.94 2.69
N TRP A 62 0.76 14.49 2.48
CA TRP A 62 0.02 15.21 3.51
C TRP A 62 -1.46 14.83 3.44
N GLY A 63 -2.18 14.98 4.54
CA GLY A 63 -3.59 14.62 4.58
C GLY A 63 -4.33 15.21 5.76
N LEU A 64 -5.64 15.12 5.65
CA LEU A 64 -6.60 15.41 6.70
C LEU A 64 -7.28 14.12 7.09
N LYS A 65 -7.39 13.85 8.37
CA LYS A 65 -8.23 12.78 8.92
C LYS A 65 -9.10 13.36 10.03
N GLY A 66 -10.32 12.87 10.13
CA GLY A 66 -11.22 13.31 11.17
C GLY A 66 -12.07 12.16 11.71
N SER A 67 -12.53 12.39 12.93
CA SER A 67 -13.48 11.51 13.59
C SER A 67 -14.51 12.37 14.34
N GLU A 68 -15.78 11.99 14.22
CA GLU A 68 -16.90 12.57 14.96
C GLU A 68 -17.56 11.46 15.76
N ASP A 69 -17.67 11.64 17.07
CA ASP A 69 -18.37 10.71 17.95
C ASP A 69 -19.89 10.83 17.72
N LEU A 70 -20.53 9.73 17.33
CA LEU A 70 -21.97 9.65 17.12
C LEU A 70 -22.72 9.11 18.34
N GLY A 71 -21.99 8.79 19.41
CA GLY A 71 -22.54 8.13 20.60
C GLY A 71 -22.67 6.62 20.44
N GLY A 72 -22.88 5.93 21.57
CA GLY A 72 -23.07 4.46 21.58
C GLY A 72 -21.87 3.64 21.08
N GLY A 73 -20.68 4.22 21.05
CA GLY A 73 -19.47 3.55 20.52
C GLY A 73 -19.36 3.59 19.01
N LEU A 74 -20.15 4.45 18.35
CA LEU A 74 -20.07 4.71 16.91
C LEU A 74 -19.37 6.03 16.64
N SER A 75 -18.62 6.09 15.53
CA SER A 75 -17.99 7.32 15.03
C SER A 75 -18.11 7.42 13.52
N ALA A 76 -18.34 8.61 13.00
CA ALA A 76 -18.11 8.93 11.60
C ALA A 76 -16.62 9.24 11.40
N VAL A 77 -16.00 8.68 10.36
CA VAL A 77 -14.57 8.86 10.07
C VAL A 77 -14.37 9.29 8.63
N PHE A 78 -13.34 10.08 8.37
CA PHE A 78 -12.90 10.37 7.01
C PHE A 78 -11.38 10.48 6.92
N ARG A 79 -10.85 10.29 5.71
CA ARG A 79 -9.44 10.53 5.38
C ARG A 79 -9.30 11.02 3.95
N LEU A 80 -8.54 12.11 3.80
CA LEU A 80 -8.11 12.66 2.51
C LEU A 80 -6.59 12.72 2.54
N GLU A 81 -5.90 12.06 1.60
CA GLU A 81 -4.43 12.00 1.58
C GLU A 81 -3.90 12.19 0.17
N ASN A 82 -3.02 13.18 0.04
CA ASN A 82 -2.29 13.51 -1.18
C ASN A 82 -0.85 12.99 -1.09
N GLY A 83 -0.34 12.40 -2.17
CA GLY A 83 1.08 12.12 -2.36
C GLY A 83 1.69 13.16 -3.29
N PHE A 84 2.90 13.61 -2.99
CA PHE A 84 3.64 14.56 -3.80
C PHE A 84 5.14 14.22 -3.86
N ASN A 85 5.81 14.80 -4.83
CA ASN A 85 7.23 14.63 -5.05
C ASN A 85 7.97 15.81 -4.41
N LEU A 86 8.70 15.57 -3.32
CA LEU A 86 9.37 16.64 -2.57
C LEU A 86 10.48 17.33 -3.40
N TRP A 87 11.14 16.58 -4.29
CA TRP A 87 12.26 17.11 -5.08
C TRP A 87 11.86 18.08 -6.19
N ASN A 88 10.58 18.11 -6.61
CA ASN A 88 10.11 19.02 -7.67
C ASN A 88 8.76 19.70 -7.36
N GLY A 89 8.12 19.38 -6.23
CA GLY A 89 6.85 19.96 -5.80
C GLY A 89 5.62 19.48 -6.56
N GLN A 90 5.73 18.51 -7.46
CA GLN A 90 4.61 17.98 -8.25
C GLN A 90 3.77 16.98 -7.45
N LEU A 91 2.51 16.77 -7.88
CA LEU A 91 1.70 15.65 -7.40
C LEU A 91 2.38 14.32 -7.77
N ALA A 92 2.37 13.35 -6.86
CA ALA A 92 2.91 12.01 -7.14
C ALA A 92 2.11 11.24 -8.20
N SER A 93 0.88 11.66 -8.48
CA SER A 93 0.05 11.16 -9.57
C SER A 93 -0.59 12.34 -10.28
N SER A 94 -0.34 12.46 -11.58
CA SER A 94 -0.89 13.53 -12.40
C SER A 94 -2.42 13.54 -12.33
N ASN A 95 -3.01 14.73 -12.25
CA ASN A 95 -4.47 14.96 -12.27
C ASN A 95 -5.29 14.31 -11.13
N THR A 96 -4.63 13.84 -10.05
CA THR A 96 -5.34 13.23 -8.92
C THR A 96 -4.85 13.84 -7.61
N LEU A 97 -5.64 14.76 -7.03
CA LEU A 97 -5.26 15.47 -5.79
C LEU A 97 -5.16 14.49 -4.62
N PHE A 98 -6.16 13.67 -4.37
CA PHE A 98 -6.13 12.69 -3.29
C PHE A 98 -5.81 11.29 -3.82
N ASN A 99 -4.63 11.16 -4.42
CA ASN A 99 -4.21 9.94 -5.10
C ASN A 99 -3.95 8.76 -4.14
N ARG A 100 -3.80 9.02 -2.84
CA ARG A 100 -3.54 7.99 -1.85
C ARG A 100 -4.82 7.51 -1.16
N MET A 101 -5.58 8.41 -0.54
CA MET A 101 -6.83 8.09 0.14
C MET A 101 -7.86 9.21 -0.01
N ALA A 102 -9.10 8.84 -0.23
CA ALA A 102 -10.27 9.72 -0.24
C ALA A 102 -11.49 8.89 0.14
N TYR A 103 -11.80 8.81 1.44
CA TYR A 103 -12.91 7.99 1.93
C TYR A 103 -13.62 8.61 3.13
N VAL A 104 -14.86 8.17 3.33
CA VAL A 104 -15.68 8.40 4.51
C VAL A 104 -16.20 7.06 5.03
N GLY A 105 -16.52 6.94 6.30
CA GLY A 105 -17.04 5.70 6.86
C GLY A 105 -17.64 5.83 8.25
N ILE A 106 -18.11 4.69 8.73
CA ILE A 106 -18.60 4.50 10.10
C ILE A 106 -17.73 3.47 10.80
N SER A 107 -17.25 3.82 11.97
CA SER A 107 -16.48 2.96 12.86
C SER A 107 -17.31 2.61 14.10
N SER A 108 -17.24 1.36 14.50
CA SER A 108 -17.83 0.84 15.75
C SER A 108 -16.74 0.21 16.59
N ASN A 109 -16.73 0.53 17.87
CA ASN A 109 -15.80 -0.08 18.83
C ASN A 109 -15.99 -1.61 18.97
N GLN A 110 -17.17 -2.12 18.60
CA GLN A 110 -17.53 -3.52 18.72
C GLN A 110 -17.47 -4.29 17.40
N TYR A 111 -17.90 -3.64 16.29
CA TYR A 111 -18.17 -4.33 15.04
C TYR A 111 -17.16 -3.99 13.94
N GLY A 112 -16.16 -3.15 14.23
CA GLY A 112 -15.18 -2.71 13.23
C GLY A 112 -15.65 -1.51 12.42
N THR A 113 -14.98 -1.27 11.29
CA THR A 113 -15.13 -0.05 10.49
C THR A 113 -15.52 -0.40 9.06
N VAL A 114 -16.50 0.31 8.51
CA VAL A 114 -16.87 0.28 7.09
C VAL A 114 -16.55 1.63 6.47
N THR A 115 -15.82 1.64 5.37
CA THR A 115 -15.39 2.84 4.65
C THR A 115 -15.76 2.77 3.18
N LEU A 116 -16.07 3.93 2.57
CA LEU A 116 -16.44 4.07 1.17
C LEU A 116 -15.56 5.11 0.50
N GLY A 117 -14.97 4.78 -0.66
CA GLY A 117 -14.17 5.71 -1.45
C GLY A 117 -12.91 5.08 -2.03
N ARG A 118 -11.87 5.90 -2.23
CA ARG A 118 -10.54 5.46 -2.65
C ARG A 118 -9.69 5.16 -1.42
N GLN A 119 -9.13 3.95 -1.36
CA GLN A 119 -8.35 3.50 -0.20
C GLN A 119 -7.44 2.33 -0.56
N ASN A 120 -6.54 2.00 0.35
CA ASN A 120 -5.65 0.85 0.20
C ASN A 120 -6.43 -0.46 0.08
N THR A 121 -5.93 -1.37 -0.74
CA THR A 121 -6.44 -2.75 -0.76
C THR A 121 -6.10 -3.48 0.55
N PRO A 122 -6.87 -4.50 0.96
CA PRO A 122 -6.52 -5.33 2.13
C PRO A 122 -5.12 -5.94 2.01
N LEU A 123 -4.77 -6.45 0.83
CA LEU A 123 -3.45 -7.00 0.56
C LEU A 123 -2.33 -5.99 0.85
N PHE A 124 -2.49 -4.74 0.38
CA PHE A 124 -1.50 -3.70 0.63
C PHE A 124 -1.42 -3.28 2.09
N ASP A 125 -2.55 -3.17 2.79
CA ASP A 125 -2.54 -2.80 4.21
C ASP A 125 -1.82 -3.84 5.06
N GLN A 126 -1.97 -5.12 4.78
CA GLN A 126 -1.26 -6.17 5.51
C GLN A 126 0.21 -6.22 5.09
N LEU A 127 0.51 -6.44 3.82
CA LEU A 127 1.88 -6.53 3.36
C LEU A 127 2.66 -5.25 3.63
N GLY A 128 2.14 -4.09 3.20
CA GLY A 128 2.85 -2.83 3.26
C GLY A 128 3.04 -2.25 4.65
N ASN A 129 2.14 -2.56 5.60
CA ASN A 129 2.21 -1.96 6.93
C ASN A 129 2.71 -2.92 8.02
N VAL A 130 2.65 -4.24 7.79
CA VAL A 130 2.90 -5.23 8.84
C VAL A 130 3.94 -6.29 8.45
N TYR A 131 3.82 -6.89 7.25
CA TYR A 131 4.51 -8.12 6.91
C TYR A 131 5.72 -7.96 6.00
N ASP A 132 5.88 -6.83 5.33
CA ASP A 132 7.08 -6.53 4.56
C ASP A 132 8.06 -5.70 5.41
N PRO A 133 9.34 -6.12 5.55
CA PRO A 133 10.32 -5.39 6.36
C PRO A 133 10.66 -4.00 5.83
N LEU A 134 10.44 -3.75 4.53
CA LEU A 134 10.68 -2.45 3.88
C LEU A 134 9.41 -1.63 3.66
N THR A 135 8.26 -2.08 4.18
CA THR A 135 6.96 -1.41 4.09
C THR A 135 6.56 -1.02 2.65
N VAL A 136 6.77 -1.94 1.69
CA VAL A 136 6.62 -1.68 0.23
C VAL A 136 7.58 -0.59 -0.23
N GLY A 137 8.85 -0.91 -0.31
CA GLY A 137 9.90 0.01 -0.73
C GLY A 137 9.57 0.79 -2.01
N ASN A 138 10.08 2.01 -2.10
CA ASN A 138 9.84 2.91 -3.22
C ASN A 138 10.86 2.78 -4.33
N TYR A 139 11.97 2.08 -4.12
CA TYR A 139 12.95 1.81 -5.17
C TYR A 139 12.60 0.49 -5.87
N ASP A 140 12.86 0.41 -7.17
CA ASP A 140 12.66 -0.85 -7.90
C ASP A 140 13.50 -1.99 -7.30
N GLN A 141 14.65 -1.64 -6.71
CA GLN A 141 15.57 -2.57 -6.07
C GLN A 141 15.10 -3.03 -4.69
N ASP A 142 14.29 -2.23 -4.01
CA ASP A 142 13.65 -2.61 -2.75
C ASP A 142 12.44 -3.54 -2.99
N GLY A 143 12.20 -3.75 -4.22
CA GLY A 143 11.21 -4.42 -5.02
C GLY A 143 10.21 -5.28 -4.35
N TRP A 144 9.02 -4.83 -4.44
CA TRP A 144 7.84 -5.66 -4.38
C TRP A 144 7.84 -6.62 -5.53
N LEU A 145 7.34 -7.78 -5.21
CA LEU A 145 7.13 -8.83 -6.17
C LEU A 145 6.17 -8.34 -7.26
N PRO A 146 6.53 -8.46 -8.53
CA PRO A 146 5.75 -7.91 -9.65
C PRO A 146 4.28 -8.30 -9.61
N GLY A 147 3.99 -9.53 -9.20
CA GLY A 147 2.63 -10.02 -9.05
C GLY A 147 1.75 -9.26 -8.08
N ALA A 148 2.31 -8.54 -7.08
CA ALA A 148 1.53 -7.75 -6.14
C ALA A 148 1.14 -6.39 -6.69
N LEU A 149 1.85 -5.86 -7.68
CA LEU A 149 1.78 -4.47 -8.12
C LEU A 149 0.91 -4.24 -9.36
N GLY A 150 0.58 -5.27 -10.14
CA GLY A 150 -0.05 -5.14 -11.45
C GLY A 150 -1.33 -4.31 -11.48
N TYR A 151 -2.14 -4.32 -10.43
CA TYR A 151 -3.34 -3.49 -10.31
C TYR A 151 -3.21 -2.36 -9.29
N GLY A 152 -2.00 -2.10 -8.79
CA GLY A 152 -1.72 -1.05 -7.85
C GLY A 152 -2.15 -1.38 -6.41
N LEU A 153 -1.78 -0.49 -5.52
CA LEU A 153 -1.90 -0.67 -4.08
C LEU A 153 -3.22 -0.10 -3.52
N ARG A 154 -4.03 0.53 -4.38
CA ARG A 154 -5.25 1.26 -3.98
C ARG A 154 -6.38 1.04 -4.96
N GLN A 155 -7.58 0.95 -4.41
CA GLN A 155 -8.81 0.75 -5.18
C GLN A 155 -9.71 1.98 -5.11
N ASN A 156 -10.20 2.43 -6.28
CA ASN A 156 -11.27 3.42 -6.40
C ASN A 156 -12.64 2.75 -6.20
N ASN A 157 -13.66 3.57 -5.94
CA ASN A 157 -15.06 3.15 -5.94
C ASN A 157 -15.25 1.90 -5.06
N SER A 158 -14.68 1.92 -3.85
CA SER A 158 -14.65 0.72 -3.01
C SER A 158 -15.46 0.87 -1.73
N VAL A 159 -15.97 -0.25 -1.27
CA VAL A 159 -16.45 -0.48 0.09
C VAL A 159 -15.46 -1.41 0.77
N LYS A 160 -14.96 -1.04 1.94
CA LYS A 160 -14.01 -1.82 2.71
C LYS A 160 -14.50 -1.98 4.14
N TYR A 161 -14.41 -3.20 4.64
CA TYR A 161 -14.57 -3.52 6.04
C TYR A 161 -13.21 -3.84 6.67
N ASN A 162 -12.99 -3.36 7.89
CA ASN A 162 -11.88 -3.73 8.75
C ASN A 162 -12.43 -4.04 10.13
N GLY A 163 -12.13 -5.23 10.66
CA GLY A 163 -12.55 -5.70 11.98
C GLY A 163 -11.41 -6.34 12.74
N GLN A 164 -11.33 -6.05 14.05
CA GLN A 164 -10.38 -6.66 14.94
C GLN A 164 -11.10 -7.33 16.10
N PHE A 165 -10.89 -8.65 16.27
CA PHE A 165 -11.57 -9.47 17.26
C PHE A 165 -10.56 -10.29 18.04
N GLY A 166 -10.20 -9.83 19.23
CA GLY A 166 -9.10 -10.43 19.97
C GLY A 166 -7.78 -10.28 19.22
N GLY A 167 -7.08 -11.40 18.98
CA GLY A 167 -5.85 -11.42 18.18
C GLY A 167 -6.05 -11.52 16.67
N VAL A 168 -7.31 -11.62 16.19
CA VAL A 168 -7.64 -11.76 14.77
C VAL A 168 -7.95 -10.40 14.16
N ASN A 169 -7.32 -10.05 13.04
CA ASN A 169 -7.72 -8.94 12.18
C ASN A 169 -8.25 -9.48 10.86
N VAL A 170 -9.37 -8.93 10.37
CA VAL A 170 -9.99 -9.29 9.08
C VAL A 170 -10.26 -8.03 8.29
N GLU A 171 -9.83 -8.01 7.04
CA GLU A 171 -10.18 -6.96 6.09
C GLU A 171 -10.86 -7.57 4.86
N ALA A 172 -11.96 -6.96 4.41
CA ALA A 172 -12.65 -7.35 3.20
C ALA A 172 -12.97 -6.10 2.37
N MET A 173 -12.80 -6.19 1.05
CA MET A 173 -13.06 -5.08 0.13
C MET A 173 -13.78 -5.55 -1.12
N TYR A 174 -14.69 -4.70 -1.59
CA TYR A 174 -15.22 -4.76 -2.95
C TYR A 174 -15.04 -3.41 -3.65
N GLY A 175 -14.46 -3.45 -4.83
CA GLY A 175 -14.31 -2.30 -5.73
C GLY A 175 -15.26 -2.42 -6.91
N PHE A 176 -16.08 -1.39 -7.13
CA PHE A 176 -17.02 -1.34 -8.24
C PHE A 176 -16.29 -0.95 -9.52
N GLY A 177 -16.51 -1.70 -10.60
CA GLY A 177 -15.92 -1.39 -11.91
C GLY A 177 -16.57 -0.24 -12.65
N ASN A 178 -17.77 0.18 -12.22
CA ASN A 178 -18.56 1.27 -12.83
C ASN A 178 -18.78 1.09 -14.35
N VAL A 179 -18.90 -0.15 -14.82
CA VAL A 179 -19.15 -0.48 -16.23
C VAL A 179 -20.64 -0.76 -16.41
N ALA A 180 -21.32 0.08 -17.19
CA ALA A 180 -22.75 -0.10 -17.47
C ALA A 180 -23.00 -1.45 -18.18
N GLY A 181 -23.98 -2.21 -17.67
CA GLY A 181 -24.34 -3.52 -18.20
C GLY A 181 -23.45 -4.67 -17.72
N SER A 182 -22.41 -4.43 -16.91
CA SER A 182 -21.55 -5.47 -16.38
C SER A 182 -21.12 -5.19 -14.94
N VAL A 183 -21.53 -6.05 -14.02
CA VAL A 183 -21.10 -5.98 -12.60
C VAL A 183 -19.68 -6.54 -12.44
N GLY A 184 -19.26 -7.46 -13.31
CA GLY A 184 -17.98 -8.16 -13.21
C GLY A 184 -16.80 -7.44 -13.87
N ALA A 185 -17.07 -6.57 -14.86
CA ALA A 185 -16.02 -5.84 -15.58
C ALA A 185 -15.39 -4.77 -14.67
N SER A 186 -14.07 -4.70 -14.66
CA SER A 186 -13.27 -3.75 -13.88
C SER A 186 -13.53 -3.79 -12.37
N ASN A 187 -14.14 -4.85 -11.86
CA ASN A 187 -14.36 -5.00 -10.42
C ASN A 187 -13.11 -5.54 -9.70
N MET A 188 -13.13 -5.41 -8.38
CA MET A 188 -12.09 -5.96 -7.51
C MET A 188 -12.75 -6.50 -6.24
N TYR A 189 -12.23 -7.59 -5.72
CA TYR A 189 -12.48 -7.98 -4.34
C TYR A 189 -11.22 -8.54 -3.70
N GLY A 190 -11.10 -8.30 -2.41
CA GLY A 190 -9.96 -8.73 -1.61
C GLY A 190 -10.39 -9.10 -0.21
N LEU A 191 -9.69 -10.05 0.35
CA LEU A 191 -9.87 -10.53 1.72
C LEU A 191 -8.50 -10.81 2.31
N THR A 192 -8.27 -10.35 3.54
CA THR A 192 -7.12 -10.76 4.34
C THR A 192 -7.57 -11.13 5.74
N ALA A 193 -6.86 -12.07 6.34
CA ALA A 193 -7.03 -12.44 7.73
C ALA A 193 -5.66 -12.64 8.37
N SER A 194 -5.44 -12.02 9.52
CA SER A 194 -4.22 -12.18 10.28
C SER A 194 -4.51 -12.53 11.73
N TYR A 195 -3.56 -13.23 12.36
CA TYR A 195 -3.64 -13.61 13.76
C TYR A 195 -2.31 -13.39 14.47
N THR A 196 -2.37 -12.71 15.60
CA THR A 196 -1.18 -12.43 16.43
C THR A 196 -1.28 -13.17 17.75
N PHE A 197 -0.26 -13.98 18.06
CA PHE A 197 -0.14 -14.75 19.30
C PHE A 197 1.31 -14.84 19.75
N ALA A 198 1.60 -14.51 20.99
CA ALA A 198 2.91 -14.67 21.63
C ALA A 198 4.12 -14.15 20.80
N GLY A 199 3.95 -12.99 20.17
CA GLY A 199 4.99 -12.38 19.31
C GLY A 199 5.03 -12.90 17.88
N LEU A 200 4.31 -13.98 17.54
CA LEU A 200 4.11 -14.46 16.17
C LEU A 200 2.84 -13.83 15.58
N SER A 201 2.97 -13.23 14.41
CA SER A 201 1.84 -12.79 13.59
C SER A 201 1.87 -13.55 12.28
N LEU A 202 0.73 -14.12 11.90
CA LEU A 202 0.52 -14.83 10.64
C LEU A 202 -0.54 -14.09 9.83
N ASP A 203 -0.38 -14.06 8.52
CA ASP A 203 -1.34 -13.45 7.58
C ASP A 203 -1.57 -14.36 6.38
N ALA A 204 -2.80 -14.35 5.89
CA ALA A 204 -3.16 -14.91 4.60
C ALA A 204 -4.13 -13.97 3.89
N GLY A 205 -3.93 -13.78 2.59
CA GLY A 205 -4.73 -12.89 1.80
C GLY A 205 -5.02 -13.40 0.39
N PHE A 206 -6.12 -12.91 -0.15
CA PHE A 206 -6.53 -13.12 -1.52
C PHE A 206 -7.05 -11.81 -2.11
N GLN A 207 -6.65 -11.52 -3.34
CA GLN A 207 -7.17 -10.39 -4.12
C GLN A 207 -7.43 -10.86 -5.55
N GLN A 208 -8.58 -10.46 -6.10
CA GLN A 208 -8.88 -10.60 -7.53
C GLN A 208 -9.25 -9.24 -8.11
N ASN A 209 -8.64 -8.90 -9.23
CA ASN A 209 -9.01 -7.76 -10.06
C ASN A 209 -9.49 -8.25 -11.42
N SER A 210 -10.43 -7.54 -12.04
CA SER A 210 -10.91 -7.80 -13.38
C SER A 210 -10.58 -6.63 -14.28
N ASP A 211 -10.25 -6.89 -15.55
CA ASP A 211 -10.20 -5.86 -16.57
C ASP A 211 -11.60 -5.57 -17.16
N VAL A 212 -11.66 -4.70 -18.14
CA VAL A 212 -12.92 -4.33 -18.83
C VAL A 212 -13.54 -5.50 -19.63
N HIS A 213 -12.76 -6.54 -19.94
CA HIS A 213 -13.16 -7.74 -20.65
C HIS A 213 -13.46 -8.93 -19.72
N ASN A 214 -13.44 -8.72 -18.41
CA ASN A 214 -13.56 -9.75 -17.37
C ASN A 214 -12.40 -10.77 -17.32
N ASN A 215 -11.25 -10.48 -17.91
CA ASN A 215 -10.04 -11.24 -17.60
C ASN A 215 -9.65 -11.01 -16.15
N LYS A 216 -9.00 -11.99 -15.53
CA LYS A 216 -8.73 -11.98 -14.09
C LYS A 216 -7.24 -11.87 -13.81
N PHE A 217 -6.93 -11.07 -12.80
CA PHE A 217 -5.68 -11.07 -12.08
C PHE A 217 -5.95 -11.52 -10.65
N ASN A 218 -5.31 -12.60 -10.24
CA ASN A 218 -5.48 -13.20 -8.92
C ASN A 218 -4.17 -13.13 -8.16
N VAL A 219 -4.23 -12.82 -6.87
CA VAL A 219 -3.08 -12.83 -5.96
C VAL A 219 -3.47 -13.55 -4.68
N VAL A 220 -2.59 -14.44 -4.24
CA VAL A 220 -2.65 -15.08 -2.92
C VAL A 220 -1.34 -14.77 -2.20
N ASN A 221 -1.40 -14.45 -0.91
CA ASN A 221 -0.21 -14.34 -0.08
C ASN A 221 -0.36 -15.11 1.23
N VAL A 222 0.78 -15.53 1.77
CA VAL A 222 0.93 -16.01 3.15
C VAL A 222 2.17 -15.39 3.72
N SER A 223 2.08 -14.81 4.90
CA SER A 223 3.17 -14.06 5.52
C SER A 223 3.25 -14.33 7.02
N ALA A 224 4.43 -14.18 7.56
CA ALA A 224 4.70 -14.33 8.98
C ALA A 224 5.70 -13.26 9.47
N VAL A 225 5.44 -12.76 10.68
CA VAL A 225 6.37 -11.91 11.43
C VAL A 225 6.52 -12.49 12.83
N TYR A 226 7.75 -12.65 13.26
CA TYR A 226 8.06 -13.02 14.63
C TYR A 226 8.87 -11.93 15.32
N ALA A 227 8.29 -11.35 16.38
CA ALA A 227 8.92 -10.30 17.19
C ALA A 227 9.50 -10.92 18.46
N PHE A 228 10.81 -10.76 18.66
CA PHE A 228 11.49 -11.20 19.87
C PHE A 228 12.50 -10.16 20.31
N SER A 229 12.34 -9.66 21.55
CA SER A 229 13.18 -8.58 22.07
C SER A 229 13.24 -7.36 21.12
N THR A 230 14.43 -7.01 20.65
CA THR A 230 14.69 -5.87 19.75
C THR A 230 14.71 -6.24 18.26
N VAL A 231 14.41 -7.49 17.94
CA VAL A 231 14.46 -8.02 16.56
C VAL A 231 13.07 -8.45 16.13
N LYS A 232 12.74 -8.18 14.84
CA LYS A 232 11.63 -8.82 14.13
C LYS A 232 12.17 -9.58 12.95
N ALA A 233 11.71 -10.80 12.75
CA ALA A 233 11.99 -11.61 11.57
C ALA A 233 10.74 -11.70 10.71
N PHE A 234 10.91 -11.62 9.39
CA PHE A 234 9.85 -11.59 8.40
C PHE A 234 10.07 -12.69 7.37
N ALA A 235 9.00 -13.31 6.94
CA ALA A 235 8.99 -14.22 5.80
C ALA A 235 7.62 -14.20 5.12
N GLY A 236 7.60 -14.35 3.80
CA GLY A 236 6.35 -14.45 3.07
C GLY A 236 6.52 -15.09 1.70
N TRP A 237 5.38 -15.54 1.20
CA TRP A 237 5.19 -16.07 -0.14
C TRP A 237 3.99 -15.39 -0.77
N LEU A 238 4.13 -15.11 -2.06
CA LEU A 238 3.09 -14.53 -2.89
C LEU A 238 3.01 -15.32 -4.19
N HIS A 239 1.79 -15.65 -4.59
CA HIS A 239 1.50 -16.25 -5.89
C HIS A 239 0.53 -15.36 -6.64
N SER A 240 0.83 -15.04 -7.89
CA SER A 240 -0.10 -14.34 -8.76
C SER A 240 -0.29 -15.02 -10.10
N GLN A 241 -1.50 -14.88 -10.65
CA GLN A 241 -1.85 -15.29 -11.99
C GLN A 241 -2.56 -14.15 -12.71
N ASP A 242 -1.96 -13.67 -13.79
CA ASP A 242 -2.44 -12.52 -14.55
C ASP A 242 -2.87 -12.91 -15.97
N ASN A 243 -4.18 -12.86 -16.23
CA ASN A 243 -4.76 -13.00 -17.55
C ASN A 243 -5.13 -11.64 -18.19
N THR A 244 -4.80 -10.52 -17.50
CA THR A 244 -5.13 -9.17 -17.96
C THR A 244 -3.98 -8.48 -18.67
N GLY A 245 -2.74 -8.97 -18.47
CA GLY A 245 -1.51 -8.38 -18.97
C GLY A 245 -1.04 -7.15 -18.19
N MET A 246 -1.68 -6.82 -17.07
CA MET A 246 -1.33 -5.63 -16.28
C MET A 246 0.03 -5.73 -15.62
N VAL A 247 0.47 -6.94 -15.21
CA VAL A 247 1.80 -7.14 -14.63
C VAL A 247 2.87 -6.88 -15.68
N ASP A 248 2.72 -7.42 -16.90
CA ASP A 248 3.66 -7.18 -18.00
C ASP A 248 3.72 -5.70 -18.38
N ILE A 249 2.55 -5.01 -18.43
CA ILE A 249 2.48 -3.56 -18.65
C ILE A 249 3.22 -2.81 -17.56
N PHE A 250 2.98 -3.15 -16.30
CA PHE A 250 3.62 -2.50 -15.14
C PHE A 250 5.14 -2.66 -15.19
N MET A 251 5.63 -3.87 -15.44
CA MET A 251 7.07 -4.15 -15.50
C MET A 251 7.74 -3.45 -16.68
N SER A 252 7.11 -3.41 -17.84
CA SER A 252 7.62 -2.68 -19.01
C SER A 252 7.64 -1.17 -18.81
N ALA A 253 6.68 -0.60 -18.05
CA ALA A 253 6.58 0.83 -17.77
C ALA A 253 7.69 1.33 -16.86
N ALA A 254 8.12 0.52 -15.91
CA ALA A 254 9.18 0.87 -14.98
C ALA A 254 10.49 1.22 -15.73
N ASN A 255 10.69 0.63 -16.91
CA ASN A 255 11.93 0.73 -17.68
C ASN A 255 11.83 1.57 -18.97
N SER A 256 10.64 2.00 -19.35
CA SER A 256 10.44 2.83 -20.56
C SER A 256 9.41 3.94 -20.31
N PRO A 257 9.86 5.15 -19.88
CA PRO A 257 8.97 6.29 -19.65
C PRO A 257 8.13 6.70 -20.87
N ALA A 258 8.49 6.21 -22.04
CA ALA A 258 7.85 6.53 -23.33
C ALA A 258 6.94 5.41 -23.86
N ALA A 259 6.74 4.32 -23.14
CA ALA A 259 5.81 3.28 -23.57
C ALA A 259 4.37 3.81 -23.53
N ASN A 260 3.87 4.23 -24.67
CA ASN A 260 2.44 4.47 -24.86
C ASN A 260 1.73 3.13 -24.77
N PHE A 261 1.10 2.88 -23.61
CA PHE A 261 0.26 1.70 -23.40
C PHE A 261 -1.01 1.75 -24.25
N ALA A 262 -0.88 1.51 -25.54
CA ALA A 262 -1.95 1.68 -26.52
C ALA A 262 -2.95 0.51 -26.54
N ALA A 263 -2.62 -0.64 -25.97
CA ALA A 263 -3.58 -1.75 -25.84
C ALA A 263 -3.10 -2.72 -24.75
N PRO A 264 -3.98 -3.23 -23.89
CA PRO A 264 -3.64 -4.32 -22.99
C PRO A 264 -3.25 -5.54 -23.83
N VAL A 265 -2.13 -6.16 -23.48
CA VAL A 265 -1.75 -7.45 -24.03
C VAL A 265 -2.74 -8.47 -23.46
N THR A 266 -3.66 -8.95 -24.28
CA THR A 266 -4.69 -9.86 -23.82
C THR A 266 -4.16 -11.28 -23.70
N ASN A 267 -4.53 -11.96 -22.60
CA ASN A 267 -4.38 -13.39 -22.40
C ASN A 267 -2.95 -13.89 -22.27
N THR A 268 -2.22 -13.34 -21.34
CA THR A 268 -0.82 -13.70 -21.09
C THR A 268 -0.69 -14.92 -20.19
N ASN A 269 -1.63 -15.13 -19.28
CA ASN A 269 -1.53 -16.15 -18.21
C ASN A 269 -0.15 -16.12 -17.53
N ARG A 270 0.37 -14.91 -17.29
CA ARG A 270 1.60 -14.71 -16.54
C ARG A 270 1.40 -15.23 -15.13
N ILE A 271 2.39 -15.93 -14.62
CA ILE A 271 2.41 -16.46 -13.25
C ILE A 271 3.69 -16.00 -12.59
N ASP A 272 3.58 -15.41 -11.41
CA ASP A 272 4.72 -15.04 -10.58
C ASP A 272 4.61 -15.75 -9.23
N ASP A 273 5.71 -16.37 -8.81
CA ASP A 273 5.89 -16.97 -7.49
C ASP A 273 7.00 -16.22 -6.78
N GLY A 274 6.61 -15.44 -5.78
CA GLY A 274 7.49 -14.55 -5.06
C GLY A 274 7.72 -14.99 -3.63
N PHE A 275 8.93 -14.81 -3.13
CA PHE A 275 9.33 -15.10 -1.75
C PHE A 275 10.12 -13.92 -1.20
N TYR A 276 9.95 -13.66 0.08
CA TYR A 276 10.83 -12.73 0.77
C TYR A 276 11.15 -13.17 2.18
N VAL A 277 12.30 -12.73 2.64
CA VAL A 277 12.72 -12.84 4.03
C VAL A 277 13.39 -11.55 4.45
N GLY A 278 13.28 -11.21 5.72
CA GLY A 278 13.93 -10.01 6.23
C GLY A 278 13.98 -9.95 7.74
N SER A 279 14.65 -8.94 8.24
CA SER A 279 14.74 -8.68 9.67
C SER A 279 14.88 -7.18 9.92
N THR A 280 14.26 -6.69 10.98
CA THR A 280 14.55 -5.39 11.57
C THR A 280 15.17 -5.58 12.95
N TRP A 281 16.20 -4.82 13.26
CA TRP A 281 16.91 -4.86 14.52
C TRP A 281 17.06 -3.46 15.14
N GLN A 282 16.38 -3.22 16.26
CA GLN A 282 16.56 -2.00 17.05
C GLN A 282 17.85 -2.13 17.85
N VAL A 283 18.96 -1.67 17.26
CA VAL A 283 20.32 -1.79 17.83
C VAL A 283 20.47 -0.93 19.09
N THR A 284 20.02 0.31 18.99
CA THR A 284 19.93 1.28 20.10
C THR A 284 18.62 2.04 19.96
N THR A 285 18.25 2.84 20.96
CA THR A 285 17.00 3.64 20.86
C THR A 285 16.89 4.47 19.56
N PRO A 286 17.95 5.16 19.08
CA PRO A 286 17.84 5.91 17.82
C PRO A 286 18.17 5.09 16.55
N LEU A 287 18.81 3.92 16.63
CA LEU A 287 19.30 3.19 15.44
C LEU A 287 18.49 1.93 15.18
N LEU A 288 17.81 1.90 14.03
CA LEU A 288 17.14 0.74 13.44
C LEU A 288 17.91 0.28 12.22
N LEU A 289 18.20 -1.01 12.13
CA LEU A 289 18.75 -1.66 10.95
C LEU A 289 17.69 -2.60 10.35
N THR A 290 17.57 -2.57 9.03
CA THR A 290 16.71 -3.48 8.27
C THR A 290 17.53 -4.19 7.20
N ALA A 291 17.33 -5.50 7.07
CA ALA A 291 17.85 -6.30 5.97
C ALA A 291 16.71 -7.09 5.35
N ALA A 292 16.64 -7.11 4.02
CA ALA A 292 15.61 -7.84 3.27
C ALA A 292 16.19 -8.47 2.02
N ALA A 293 15.63 -9.63 1.63
CA ALA A 293 15.92 -10.29 0.37
C ALA A 293 14.60 -10.75 -0.26
N TYR A 294 14.49 -10.57 -1.57
CA TYR A 294 13.32 -10.91 -2.37
C TYR A 294 13.74 -11.81 -3.53
N TYR A 295 12.88 -12.74 -3.86
CA TYR A 295 13.04 -13.65 -5.00
C TYR A 295 11.71 -13.78 -5.71
N ASP A 296 11.69 -13.59 -7.02
CA ASP A 296 10.53 -13.78 -7.87
C ASP A 296 10.87 -14.68 -9.05
N HIS A 297 10.00 -15.64 -9.34
CA HIS A 297 10.07 -16.51 -10.49
C HIS A 297 8.84 -16.32 -11.36
N SER A 298 9.05 -15.68 -12.51
CA SER A 298 7.99 -15.43 -13.50
C SER A 298 7.93 -16.52 -14.57
N ARG A 299 6.74 -16.79 -15.04
CA ARG A 299 6.43 -17.68 -16.18
C ARG A 299 5.47 -17.00 -17.12
N ASN A 300 5.58 -17.29 -18.40
CA ASN A 300 4.74 -16.72 -19.46
C ASN A 300 4.79 -15.19 -19.53
N ALA A 301 5.91 -14.58 -19.14
CA ALA A 301 6.10 -13.14 -19.24
C ALA A 301 6.12 -12.69 -20.71
N LEU A 302 5.56 -11.50 -20.98
CA LEU A 302 5.56 -10.86 -22.27
C LEU A 302 6.17 -9.46 -22.19
N GLU A 303 6.65 -8.94 -23.31
CA GLU A 303 6.82 -7.50 -23.50
C GLU A 303 5.46 -6.82 -23.69
N ALA A 304 5.43 -5.50 -23.46
CA ALA A 304 4.22 -4.70 -23.67
C ALA A 304 3.66 -4.76 -25.10
N ASN A 305 4.50 -5.10 -26.09
CA ASN A 305 4.13 -5.31 -27.49
C ASN A 305 3.59 -6.72 -27.81
N GLY A 306 3.54 -7.62 -26.80
CA GLY A 306 3.07 -9.00 -26.93
C GLY A 306 4.15 -10.01 -27.31
N THR A 307 5.42 -9.62 -27.40
CA THR A 307 6.53 -10.57 -27.66
C THR A 307 6.71 -11.50 -26.46
N THR A 308 6.73 -12.81 -26.69
CA THR A 308 6.90 -13.81 -25.65
C THR A 308 8.33 -13.81 -25.12
N LEU A 309 8.49 -13.55 -23.83
CA LEU A 309 9.76 -13.60 -23.12
C LEU A 309 9.97 -14.93 -22.39
N GLY A 310 8.88 -15.56 -21.94
CA GLY A 310 8.87 -16.87 -21.30
C GLY A 310 9.12 -16.85 -19.79
N ARG A 311 10.19 -17.50 -19.31
CA ARG A 311 10.51 -17.62 -17.88
C ARG A 311 11.61 -16.66 -17.48
N GLY A 312 11.48 -16.09 -16.27
CA GLY A 312 12.49 -15.24 -15.68
C GLY A 312 12.63 -15.43 -14.18
N VAL A 313 13.76 -14.98 -13.65
CA VAL A 313 14.00 -14.88 -12.22
C VAL A 313 14.54 -13.50 -11.90
N ARG A 314 13.94 -12.87 -10.89
CA ARG A 314 14.35 -11.61 -10.32
C ARG A 314 14.69 -11.83 -8.85
N TYR A 315 15.80 -11.26 -8.39
CA TYR A 315 16.14 -11.26 -6.97
C TYR A 315 16.79 -9.95 -6.57
N SER A 316 16.50 -9.53 -5.35
CA SER A 316 17.04 -8.31 -4.78
C SER A 316 17.42 -8.50 -3.32
N GLY A 317 18.31 -7.65 -2.85
CA GLY A 317 18.72 -7.56 -1.47
C GLY A 317 18.89 -6.11 -1.07
N VAL A 318 18.47 -5.77 0.15
CA VAL A 318 18.48 -4.39 0.66
C VAL A 318 19.00 -4.37 2.09
N LEU A 319 19.86 -3.41 2.37
CA LEU A 319 20.26 -3.01 3.71
C LEU A 319 19.84 -1.56 3.93
N LEU A 320 19.16 -1.27 5.04
CA LEU A 320 18.70 0.05 5.41
C LEU A 320 19.10 0.34 6.86
N ALA A 321 19.67 1.51 7.08
CA ALA A 321 19.97 2.03 8.41
C ALA A 321 19.19 3.33 8.60
N GLU A 322 18.38 3.40 9.65
CA GLU A 322 17.59 4.57 10.04
C GLU A 322 18.09 5.07 11.39
N TYR A 323 18.43 6.36 11.46
CA TYR A 323 18.87 6.99 12.70
C TYR A 323 17.94 8.14 13.07
N SER A 324 17.20 7.97 14.16
CA SER A 324 16.26 8.95 14.67
C SER A 324 17.00 10.10 15.37
N LEU A 325 16.92 11.31 14.78
CA LEU A 325 17.38 12.55 15.38
C LEU A 325 16.39 13.07 16.43
N SER A 326 15.11 12.74 16.23
CA SER A 326 14.02 13.03 17.16
C SER A 326 12.88 12.03 16.96
N LYS A 327 11.75 12.18 17.70
CA LYS A 327 10.55 11.37 17.50
C LYS A 327 9.90 11.53 16.10
N ARG A 328 10.28 12.56 15.35
CA ARG A 328 9.66 12.93 14.07
C ARG A 328 10.65 13.07 12.93
N THR A 329 11.94 13.11 13.22
CA THR A 329 12.99 13.39 12.21
C THR A 329 14.04 12.30 12.28
N GLU A 330 14.38 11.74 11.13
CA GLU A 330 15.44 10.76 10.99
C GLU A 330 16.26 10.99 9.74
N VAL A 331 17.51 10.57 9.78
CA VAL A 331 18.36 10.37 8.62
C VAL A 331 18.50 8.88 8.35
N TYR A 332 18.64 8.51 7.10
CA TYR A 332 18.77 7.11 6.72
C TYR A 332 19.76 6.92 5.57
N SER A 333 20.24 5.69 5.44
CA SER A 333 21.10 5.25 4.34
C SER A 333 20.67 3.87 3.88
N THR A 334 20.66 3.64 2.56
CA THR A 334 20.39 2.33 1.95
C THR A 334 21.52 1.88 1.03
N VAL A 335 21.71 0.57 0.99
CA VAL A 335 22.43 -0.12 -0.09
C VAL A 335 21.51 -1.22 -0.60
N ASP A 336 21.28 -1.23 -1.89
CA ASP A 336 20.41 -2.21 -2.53
C ASP A 336 21.00 -2.77 -3.82
N PHE A 337 20.63 -3.99 -4.14
CA PHE A 337 21.04 -4.70 -5.33
C PHE A 337 19.87 -5.46 -5.91
N ILE A 338 19.74 -5.42 -7.23
CA ILE A 338 18.75 -6.20 -7.97
C ILE A 338 19.37 -6.83 -9.20
N ARG A 339 18.93 -8.03 -9.57
CA ARG A 339 19.30 -8.71 -10.81
C ARG A 339 18.13 -9.50 -11.38
N GLY A 340 17.97 -9.43 -12.71
CA GLY A 340 17.04 -10.22 -13.51
C GLY A 340 17.77 -11.21 -14.41
N THR A 341 17.18 -12.39 -14.63
CA THR A 341 17.64 -13.39 -15.60
C THR A 341 16.47 -13.93 -16.41
N GLY A 342 16.73 -14.45 -17.62
CA GLY A 342 15.66 -14.88 -18.52
C GLY A 342 14.74 -13.71 -18.88
N ALA A 343 13.42 -13.91 -18.85
CA ALA A 343 12.45 -12.88 -19.15
C ALA A 343 12.58 -11.62 -18.28
N ALA A 344 12.98 -11.77 -17.01
CA ALA A 344 13.16 -10.64 -16.10
C ALA A 344 14.33 -9.70 -16.46
N GLN A 345 15.12 -10.00 -17.50
CA GLN A 345 16.11 -9.06 -18.04
C GLN A 345 15.42 -7.87 -18.73
N ALA A 346 14.25 -8.08 -19.31
CA ALA A 346 13.49 -7.02 -19.95
C ALA A 346 13.00 -5.92 -18.98
N ASP A 347 13.03 -6.20 -17.67
CA ASP A 347 12.71 -5.25 -16.62
C ASP A 347 13.80 -4.19 -16.40
N PHE A 348 14.95 -4.31 -17.06
CA PHE A 348 16.08 -3.42 -16.90
C PHE A 348 16.33 -2.59 -18.16
N PRO A 349 16.74 -1.32 -18.02
CA PRO A 349 16.95 -0.44 -19.16
C PRO A 349 18.18 -0.83 -20.00
N GLY A 350 19.16 -1.52 -19.39
CA GLY A 350 20.40 -1.93 -20.02
C GLY A 350 20.88 -3.27 -19.48
N ARG A 351 21.95 -3.29 -18.66
CA ARG A 351 22.41 -4.51 -17.99
C ARG A 351 21.35 -5.06 -17.05
N ASN A 352 21.33 -6.36 -16.89
CA ASN A 352 20.38 -7.10 -16.08
C ASN A 352 20.58 -7.00 -14.55
N ASN A 353 21.26 -5.96 -14.11
CA ASN A 353 21.46 -5.71 -12.68
C ASN A 353 21.67 -4.21 -12.40
N GLN A 354 21.32 -3.82 -11.20
CA GLN A 354 21.55 -2.47 -10.68
C GLN A 354 21.99 -2.55 -9.21
N THR A 355 22.81 -1.59 -8.80
CA THR A 355 23.18 -1.38 -7.40
C THR A 355 22.88 0.06 -7.07
N GLY A 356 22.14 0.30 -5.99
CA GLY A 356 21.80 1.62 -5.48
C GLY A 356 22.47 1.89 -4.14
N VAL A 357 22.86 3.15 -3.93
CA VAL A 357 23.25 3.67 -2.61
C VAL A 357 22.55 5.00 -2.42
N ALA A 358 21.88 5.19 -1.30
CA ALA A 358 21.18 6.44 -1.02
C ALA A 358 21.40 6.91 0.41
N VAL A 359 21.29 8.23 0.58
CA VAL A 359 21.22 8.91 1.88
C VAL A 359 20.07 9.90 1.83
N GLY A 360 19.25 9.95 2.88
CA GLY A 360 18.08 10.82 2.89
C GLY A 360 17.69 11.29 4.28
N LEU A 361 16.64 12.11 4.27
CA LEU A 361 16.05 12.74 5.45
C LEU A 361 14.54 12.58 5.38
N ARG A 362 13.93 12.13 6.48
CA ARG A 362 12.49 12.04 6.66
C ARG A 362 12.04 12.84 7.89
N ASN A 363 10.93 13.56 7.72
CA ASN A 363 10.25 14.22 8.83
C ASN A 363 8.75 13.89 8.79
N ILE A 364 8.19 13.60 9.96
CA ILE A 364 6.77 13.26 10.18
C ILE A 364 6.14 14.36 11.01
N PHE A 365 5.01 14.93 10.59
CA PHE A 365 4.30 16.01 11.27
C PHE A 365 2.82 15.74 11.47
#